data_50fb2de9aeeadfc5596a441ab2f234d3
#
_entry.id   50fb2de9aeeadfc5596a441ab2f234d3
#
_cell.length_a   1.000
_cell.length_b   1.000
_cell.length_c   1.000
_cell.angle_alpha   90.00
_cell.angle_beta   90.00
_cell.angle_gamma   90.00
#
_symmetry.space_group_name_H-M   'P 1'
#
loop_
_entity.id
_entity.type
_entity.pdbx_description
1 polymer ?
#
loop_
_entity_poly.entity_id
_entity_poly.type
_entity_poly.pdbx_seq_one_letter_code
_entity_poly.pdbx_strand_id
1 'polypeptide(L)'
;MKHLAIVIALGALLMLCCNCSFMDKMYAAQKIDQAATPVPFTTLENYFVRNDVDCSKQQRLIIDNKADFERFFGMAAHMGGMPTEVNWNKQFIIALVMPETNRATSIYPVAVKTTDNNCLVFSYQVKKGDKLSHTMVPFTAVAVNKPETRQEMQIFFLEK
;
A
#
# COMPACT_ATOMS: atom_id res chain seq x y z
N MET A 1 -0.77 -50.56 5.84
CA MET A 1 -1.82 -49.53 6.05
C MET A 1 -1.44 -48.45 7.07
N LYS A 2 -0.43 -48.62 7.93
CA LYS A 2 -0.03 -47.59 8.93
C LYS A 2 0.80 -46.41 8.37
N HIS A 3 1.47 -46.59 7.22
CA HIS A 3 2.31 -45.55 6.63
C HIS A 3 1.53 -44.52 5.81
N LEU A 4 0.31 -44.84 5.36
CA LEU A 4 -0.51 -43.92 4.56
C LEU A 4 -1.15 -42.81 5.42
N ALA A 5 -1.47 -43.11 6.67
CA ALA A 5 -2.05 -42.14 7.60
C ALA A 5 -1.06 -41.07 8.05
N ILE A 6 0.24 -41.38 8.12
CA ILE A 6 1.30 -40.44 8.56
C ILE A 6 1.58 -39.39 7.46
N VAL A 7 1.51 -39.78 6.20
CA VAL A 7 1.77 -38.85 5.06
C VAL A 7 0.65 -37.78 4.94
N ILE A 8 -0.59 -38.17 5.21
CA ILE A 8 -1.74 -37.25 5.18
C ILE A 8 -1.67 -36.26 6.35
N ALA A 9 -1.25 -36.70 7.51
CA ALA A 9 -1.09 -35.83 8.69
C ALA A 9 0.04 -34.81 8.52
N LEU A 10 1.15 -35.17 7.84
CA LEU A 10 2.25 -34.24 7.54
C LEU A 10 1.87 -33.20 6.47
N GLY A 11 1.08 -33.58 5.49
CA GLY A 11 0.60 -32.66 4.44
C GLY A 11 -0.38 -31.61 4.97
N ALA A 12 -1.27 -31.99 5.91
CA ALA A 12 -2.19 -31.06 6.54
C ALA A 12 -1.48 -30.08 7.50
N LEU A 13 -0.40 -30.50 8.14
CA LEU A 13 0.38 -29.64 9.04
C LEU A 13 1.20 -28.58 8.29
N LEU A 14 1.69 -28.88 7.09
CA LEU A 14 2.41 -27.92 6.24
C LEU A 14 1.50 -26.83 5.64
N MET A 15 0.23 -27.10 5.39
CA MET A 15 -0.72 -26.09 4.92
C MET A 15 -1.17 -25.11 6.01
N LEU A 16 -1.16 -25.50 7.27
CA LEU A 16 -1.48 -24.62 8.40
C LEU A 16 -0.39 -23.55 8.65
N CYS A 17 0.87 -23.82 8.34
CA CYS A 17 1.97 -22.87 8.57
C CYS A 17 2.00 -21.69 7.58
N CYS A 18 1.43 -21.83 6.38
CA CYS A 18 1.46 -20.74 5.38
C CYS A 18 0.44 -19.63 5.67
N ASN A 19 -0.68 -19.96 6.34
CA ASN A 19 -1.70 -18.99 6.75
C ASN A 19 -1.34 -18.22 8.03
N CYS A 20 -0.54 -18.81 8.93
CA CYS A 20 -0.07 -18.16 10.15
C CYS A 20 0.72 -16.88 9.86
N SER A 21 1.62 -16.89 8.88
CA SER A 21 2.50 -15.74 8.60
C SER A 21 1.74 -14.50 8.09
N PHE A 22 0.64 -14.67 7.36
CA PHE A 22 -0.17 -13.55 6.87
C PHE A 22 -1.06 -12.97 7.98
N MET A 23 -1.72 -13.84 8.73
CA MET A 23 -2.58 -13.46 9.86
C MET A 23 -1.76 -12.80 10.97
N ASP A 24 -0.57 -13.30 11.26
CA ASP A 24 0.34 -12.71 12.24
C ASP A 24 0.76 -11.29 11.85
N LYS A 25 1.04 -11.04 10.56
CA LYS A 25 1.37 -9.70 10.06
C LYS A 25 0.18 -8.75 10.13
N MET A 26 -1.02 -9.20 9.81
CA MET A 26 -2.25 -8.40 9.93
C MET A 26 -2.56 -8.07 11.39
N TYR A 27 -2.45 -9.05 12.28
CA TYR A 27 -2.68 -8.86 13.72
C TYR A 27 -1.65 -7.91 14.33
N ALA A 28 -0.38 -8.05 13.94
CA ALA A 28 0.69 -7.15 14.33
C ALA A 28 0.42 -5.72 13.84
N ALA A 29 0.00 -5.53 12.58
CA ALA A 29 -0.33 -4.22 12.03
C ALA A 29 -1.51 -3.57 12.78
N GLN A 30 -2.55 -4.32 13.12
CA GLN A 30 -3.68 -3.82 13.90
C GLN A 30 -3.28 -3.40 15.33
N LYS A 31 -2.45 -4.19 15.99
CA LYS A 31 -1.94 -3.87 17.33
C LYS A 31 -1.03 -2.65 17.31
N ILE A 32 -0.19 -2.50 16.29
CA ILE A 32 0.65 -1.34 16.07
C ILE A 32 -0.22 -0.10 15.83
N ASP A 33 -1.26 -0.20 14.99
CA ASP A 33 -2.16 0.92 14.68
C ASP A 33 -2.87 1.50 15.92
N GLN A 34 -3.17 0.68 16.93
CA GLN A 34 -3.79 1.14 18.17
C GLN A 34 -2.86 1.94 19.09
N ALA A 35 -1.56 1.61 19.08
CA ALA A 35 -0.56 2.25 19.94
C ALA A 35 0.22 3.38 19.25
N ALA A 36 -0.01 3.59 17.95
CA ALA A 36 0.80 4.46 17.11
C ALA A 36 0.29 5.91 17.10
N THR A 37 1.22 6.85 17.01
CA THR A 37 0.94 8.29 16.91
C THR A 37 0.64 8.70 15.47
N PRO A 38 -0.40 9.53 15.22
CA PRO A 38 -0.70 10.03 13.88
C PRO A 38 0.44 10.85 13.28
N VAL A 39 0.72 10.63 12.01
CA VAL A 39 1.69 11.39 11.21
C VAL A 39 0.92 12.16 10.14
N PRO A 40 1.13 13.48 9.98
CA PRO A 40 0.53 14.25 8.91
C PRO A 40 0.98 13.73 7.54
N PHE A 41 0.04 13.70 6.61
CA PHE A 41 0.31 13.34 5.22
C PHE A 41 -0.49 14.22 4.26
N THR A 42 -0.03 14.30 3.03
CA THR A 42 -0.73 14.98 1.93
C THR A 42 -1.06 13.95 0.85
N THR A 43 -2.34 13.84 0.48
CA THR A 43 -2.72 12.98 -0.64
C THR A 43 -2.25 13.61 -1.96
N LEU A 44 -1.66 12.79 -2.83
CA LEU A 44 -1.25 13.23 -4.15
C LEU A 44 -2.44 13.23 -5.09
N GLU A 45 -2.70 14.38 -5.67
CA GLU A 45 -3.78 14.59 -6.65
C GLU A 45 -3.20 14.93 -8.04
N ASN A 46 -4.00 14.67 -9.08
CA ASN A 46 -3.65 14.94 -10.48
C ASN A 46 -2.42 14.16 -10.99
N TYR A 47 -2.37 12.89 -10.60
CA TYR A 47 -1.44 11.89 -11.12
C TYR A 47 -2.21 10.69 -11.69
N PHE A 48 -1.53 9.88 -12.47
CA PHE A 48 -2.04 8.58 -12.95
C PHE A 48 -0.91 7.55 -12.94
N VAL A 49 -1.27 6.29 -12.85
CA VAL A 49 -0.29 5.19 -13.02
C VAL A 49 0.03 5.07 -14.51
N ARG A 50 1.31 5.10 -14.85
CA ARG A 50 1.75 5.03 -16.25
C ARG A 50 1.32 3.72 -16.90
N ASN A 51 1.00 3.77 -18.20
CA ASN A 51 0.50 2.61 -18.96
C ASN A 51 1.56 1.51 -19.18
N ASP A 52 2.83 1.83 -18.99
CA ASP A 52 3.96 0.89 -19.11
C ASP A 52 4.30 0.17 -17.80
N VAL A 53 3.56 0.44 -16.72
CA VAL A 53 3.69 -0.25 -15.44
C VAL A 53 2.86 -1.53 -15.44
N ASP A 54 3.47 -2.66 -15.08
CA ASP A 54 2.74 -3.91 -14.88
C ASP A 54 1.85 -3.84 -13.64
N CYS A 55 0.54 -3.70 -13.85
CA CYS A 55 -0.48 -3.65 -12.80
C CYS A 55 -1.26 -4.97 -12.67
N SER A 56 -0.68 -6.11 -13.03
CA SER A 56 -1.30 -7.43 -12.87
C SER A 56 -1.47 -7.85 -11.40
N LYS A 57 -0.67 -7.27 -10.50
CA LYS A 57 -0.68 -7.53 -9.05
C LYS A 57 -0.70 -6.24 -8.26
N GLN A 58 -1.22 -6.34 -7.02
CA GLN A 58 -1.14 -5.23 -6.07
C GLN A 58 0.32 -4.88 -5.77
N GLN A 59 0.64 -3.59 -5.84
CA GLN A 59 1.96 -3.06 -5.52
C GLN A 59 1.86 -2.11 -4.33
N ARG A 60 2.81 -2.22 -3.41
CA ARG A 60 3.00 -1.38 -2.23
C ARG A 60 4.34 -0.71 -2.39
N LEU A 61 4.34 0.58 -2.64
CA LEU A 61 5.53 1.32 -3.04
C LEU A 61 5.93 2.30 -1.94
N ILE A 62 7.22 2.38 -1.70
CA ILE A 62 7.86 3.39 -0.87
C ILE A 62 8.86 4.08 -1.79
N ILE A 63 8.64 5.37 -2.06
CA ILE A 63 9.39 6.10 -3.07
C ILE A 63 10.02 7.32 -2.43
N ASP A 64 11.34 7.38 -2.46
CA ASP A 64 12.15 8.37 -1.75
C ASP A 64 12.69 9.49 -2.65
N ASN A 65 12.56 9.35 -3.96
CA ASN A 65 13.07 10.31 -4.94
C ASN A 65 12.16 10.46 -6.15
N LYS A 66 12.35 11.58 -6.85
CA LYS A 66 11.56 11.98 -8.01
C LYS A 66 11.70 11.00 -9.18
N ALA A 67 12.90 10.51 -9.44
CA ALA A 67 13.16 9.65 -10.60
C ALA A 67 12.41 8.31 -10.49
N ASP A 68 12.40 7.71 -9.30
CA ASP A 68 11.62 6.50 -9.04
C ASP A 68 10.12 6.77 -9.08
N PHE A 69 9.67 7.94 -8.62
CA PHE A 69 8.27 8.32 -8.69
C PHE A 69 7.79 8.44 -10.16
N GLU A 70 8.55 9.10 -11.01
CA GLU A 70 8.23 9.29 -12.43
C GLU A 70 8.26 7.99 -13.26
N ARG A 71 8.87 6.91 -12.72
CA ARG A 71 8.77 5.56 -13.34
C ARG A 71 7.39 4.94 -13.18
N PHE A 72 6.69 5.24 -12.11
CA PHE A 72 5.37 4.69 -11.79
C PHE A 72 4.23 5.63 -12.14
N PHE A 73 4.43 6.94 -11.96
CA PHE A 73 3.36 7.93 -12.03
C PHE A 73 3.66 9.02 -13.05
N GLY A 74 2.65 9.36 -13.82
CA GLY A 74 2.65 10.52 -14.71
C GLY A 74 1.74 11.62 -14.17
N MET A 75 2.02 12.87 -14.55
CA MET A 75 1.17 14.02 -14.22
C MET A 75 -0.05 14.03 -15.12
N ALA A 76 -1.25 14.05 -14.52
CA ALA A 76 -2.49 14.27 -15.26
C ALA A 76 -2.69 15.77 -15.45
N ALA A 77 -2.57 16.23 -16.68
CA ALA A 77 -2.95 17.59 -17.02
C ALA A 77 -4.48 17.71 -17.03
N HIS A 78 -5.06 18.18 -15.94
CA HIS A 78 -6.51 18.42 -15.85
C HIS A 78 -6.78 19.92 -15.96
N MET A 79 -7.89 20.26 -16.62
CA MET A 79 -8.46 21.61 -16.64
C MET A 79 -9.03 21.97 -15.26
N GLY A 80 -8.20 22.14 -14.25
CA GLY A 80 -8.69 22.53 -12.94
C GLY A 80 -7.75 22.31 -11.76
N GLY A 81 -6.58 21.71 -11.95
CA GLY A 81 -5.67 21.53 -10.85
C GLY A 81 -4.23 21.25 -11.27
N MET A 82 -3.28 21.83 -10.55
CA MET A 82 -1.88 21.44 -10.64
C MET A 82 -1.65 20.14 -9.87
N PRO A 83 -0.74 19.27 -10.33
CA PRO A 83 -0.32 18.12 -9.55
C PRO A 83 0.21 18.55 -8.18
N THR A 84 -0.10 17.77 -7.14
CA THR A 84 0.43 18.00 -5.79
C THR A 84 1.95 17.98 -5.83
N GLU A 85 2.59 19.05 -5.40
CA GLU A 85 4.05 19.14 -5.34
C GLU A 85 4.60 18.32 -4.17
N VAL A 86 5.69 17.60 -4.42
CA VAL A 86 6.39 16.80 -3.41
C VAL A 86 7.77 17.41 -3.14
N ASN A 87 8.06 17.68 -1.88
CA ASN A 87 9.38 18.12 -1.47
C ASN A 87 10.29 16.90 -1.19
N TRP A 88 10.98 16.42 -2.21
CA TRP A 88 11.81 15.22 -2.17
C TRP A 88 12.97 15.27 -1.15
N ASN A 89 13.37 16.46 -0.72
CA ASN A 89 14.38 16.63 0.34
C ASN A 89 13.80 16.30 1.73
N LYS A 90 12.50 16.54 1.92
CA LYS A 90 11.83 16.42 3.23
C LYS A 90 10.76 15.34 3.27
N GLN A 91 10.33 14.83 2.12
CA GLN A 91 9.21 13.91 2.01
C GLN A 91 9.58 12.66 1.23
N PHE A 92 8.87 11.59 1.50
CA PHE A 92 8.83 10.37 0.72
C PHE A 92 7.37 10.01 0.44
N ILE A 93 7.13 9.12 -0.51
CA ILE A 93 5.79 8.71 -0.92
C ILE A 93 5.52 7.28 -0.46
N ILE A 94 4.34 7.08 0.11
CA ILE A 94 3.73 5.77 0.30
C ILE A 94 2.63 5.65 -0.75
N ALA A 95 2.70 4.63 -1.61
CA ALA A 95 1.70 4.42 -2.63
C ALA A 95 1.18 2.98 -2.63
N LEU A 96 -0.09 2.85 -2.92
CA LEU A 96 -0.78 1.58 -3.14
C LEU A 96 -1.38 1.61 -4.54
N VAL A 97 -0.95 0.66 -5.38
CA VAL A 97 -1.50 0.44 -6.72
C VAL A 97 -2.21 -0.92 -6.71
N MET A 98 -3.47 -0.95 -7.10
CA MET A 98 -4.24 -2.19 -7.19
C MET A 98 -4.21 -2.74 -8.61
N PRO A 99 -4.52 -4.03 -8.79
CA PRO A 99 -4.67 -4.62 -10.12
C PRO A 99 -5.70 -3.87 -10.95
N GLU A 100 -5.48 -3.89 -12.27
CA GLU A 100 -6.43 -3.38 -13.24
C GLU A 100 -7.82 -4.01 -13.04
N THR A 101 -8.86 -3.20 -13.13
CA THR A 101 -10.24 -3.62 -12.91
C THR A 101 -11.20 -2.89 -13.82
N ASN A 102 -12.33 -3.53 -14.14
CA ASN A 102 -13.45 -2.92 -14.83
C ASN A 102 -14.57 -2.43 -13.89
N ARG A 103 -14.24 -2.23 -12.59
CA ARG A 103 -15.16 -1.61 -11.63
C ARG A 103 -14.64 -0.26 -11.19
N ALA A 104 -15.54 0.69 -11.04
CA ALA A 104 -15.22 1.98 -10.42
C ALA A 104 -14.68 1.74 -9.01
N THR A 105 -13.36 1.81 -8.85
CA THR A 105 -12.70 1.49 -7.59
C THR A 105 -11.89 2.70 -7.13
N SER A 106 -12.13 3.13 -5.89
CA SER A 106 -11.41 4.23 -5.26
C SER A 106 -10.73 3.74 -4.00
N ILE A 107 -9.53 4.24 -3.74
CA ILE A 107 -8.74 3.94 -2.54
C ILE A 107 -8.59 5.26 -1.77
N TYR A 108 -9.07 5.26 -0.52
CA TYR A 108 -9.05 6.44 0.34
C TYR A 108 -8.01 6.25 1.43
N PRO A 109 -6.98 7.13 1.50
CA PRO A 109 -6.07 7.17 2.65
C PRO A 109 -6.88 7.54 3.90
N VAL A 110 -6.69 6.77 4.97
CA VAL A 110 -7.39 7.01 6.25
C VAL A 110 -6.45 7.62 7.28
N ALA A 111 -5.27 7.03 7.44
CA ALA A 111 -4.27 7.50 8.39
C ALA A 111 -2.87 7.00 8.02
N VAL A 112 -1.88 7.77 8.40
CA VAL A 112 -0.50 7.33 8.56
C VAL A 112 -0.16 7.48 10.02
N LYS A 113 0.37 6.44 10.65
CA LYS A 113 0.74 6.44 12.05
C LYS A 113 2.13 5.86 12.25
N THR A 114 2.86 6.33 13.24
CA THR A 114 4.19 5.83 13.59
C THR A 114 4.26 5.33 15.01
N THR A 115 5.13 4.36 15.25
CA THR A 115 5.49 3.89 16.60
C THR A 115 6.92 4.29 16.94
N ASP A 116 7.26 4.20 18.21
CA ASP A 116 8.63 4.46 18.70
C ASP A 116 9.68 3.49 18.12
N ASN A 117 9.24 2.35 17.57
CA ASN A 117 10.09 1.34 16.96
C ASN A 117 10.31 1.55 15.45
N ASN A 118 10.16 2.78 14.96
CA ASN A 118 10.38 3.13 13.55
C ASN A 118 9.49 2.35 12.56
N CYS A 119 8.30 1.96 13.01
CA CYS A 119 7.28 1.33 12.18
C CYS A 119 6.23 2.36 11.76
N LEU A 120 5.85 2.36 10.49
CA LEU A 120 4.73 3.12 9.97
C LEU A 120 3.58 2.19 9.61
N VAL A 121 2.35 2.60 9.92
CA VAL A 121 1.13 1.96 9.44
C VAL A 121 0.40 2.94 8.53
N PHE A 122 0.27 2.58 7.26
CA PHE A 122 -0.58 3.27 6.30
C PHE A 122 -1.93 2.55 6.22
N SER A 123 -2.95 3.20 6.77
CA SER A 123 -4.33 2.70 6.76
C SER A 123 -5.12 3.30 5.61
N TYR A 124 -5.89 2.48 4.90
CA TYR A 124 -6.70 2.89 3.75
C TYR A 124 -8.02 2.13 3.69
N GLN A 125 -8.97 2.66 2.94
CA GLN A 125 -10.25 2.01 2.61
C GLN A 125 -10.38 1.85 1.10
N VAL A 126 -10.96 0.73 0.66
CA VAL A 126 -11.29 0.47 -0.74
C VAL A 126 -12.80 0.52 -0.92
N LYS A 127 -13.26 1.39 -1.80
CA LYS A 127 -14.66 1.46 -2.21
C LYS A 127 -14.80 0.99 -3.65
N LYS A 128 -15.58 -0.06 -3.85
CA LYS A 128 -15.92 -0.60 -5.17
C LYS A 128 -17.33 -0.17 -5.57
N GLY A 129 -17.43 0.42 -6.75
CA GLY A 129 -18.69 0.85 -7.35
C GLY A 129 -19.12 -0.07 -8.49
N ASP A 130 -19.84 0.51 -9.44
CA ASP A 130 -20.43 -0.17 -10.58
C ASP A 130 -19.41 -0.64 -11.59
N LYS A 131 -19.86 -1.54 -12.48
CA LYS A 131 -19.06 -2.00 -13.60
C LYS A 131 -18.92 -0.88 -14.63
N LEU A 132 -17.69 -0.70 -15.12
CA LEU A 132 -17.34 0.27 -16.14
C LEU A 132 -17.31 -0.40 -17.53
N SER A 133 -17.44 0.40 -18.58
CA SER A 133 -17.23 -0.01 -19.97
C SER A 133 -15.75 -0.10 -20.39
N HIS A 134 -14.86 0.35 -19.52
CA HIS A 134 -13.40 0.36 -19.68
C HIS A 134 -12.72 -0.16 -18.42
N THR A 135 -11.43 -0.40 -18.49
CA THR A 135 -10.62 -0.76 -17.34
C THR A 135 -9.93 0.48 -16.74
N MET A 136 -9.60 0.40 -15.46
CA MET A 136 -8.84 1.40 -14.73
C MET A 136 -7.86 0.72 -13.78
N VAL A 137 -6.79 1.42 -13.44
CA VAL A 137 -5.85 1.03 -12.40
C VAL A 137 -6.10 1.88 -11.17
N PRO A 138 -6.74 1.34 -10.11
CA PRO A 138 -6.97 2.08 -8.88
C PRO A 138 -5.65 2.28 -8.14
N PHE A 139 -5.41 3.49 -7.68
CA PHE A 139 -4.24 3.77 -6.85
C PHE A 139 -4.53 4.89 -5.85
N THR A 140 -3.69 4.97 -4.84
CA THR A 140 -3.56 6.13 -3.97
C THR A 140 -2.10 6.34 -3.62
N ALA A 141 -1.71 7.59 -3.44
CA ALA A 141 -0.35 7.95 -3.02
C ALA A 141 -0.42 9.12 -2.03
N VAL A 142 0.40 9.05 -1.01
CA VAL A 142 0.50 10.09 0.02
C VAL A 142 1.95 10.50 0.25
N ALA A 143 2.17 11.80 0.39
CA ALA A 143 3.45 12.35 0.80
C ALA A 143 3.52 12.43 2.32
N VAL A 144 4.59 11.90 2.89
CA VAL A 144 4.86 11.85 4.33
C VAL A 144 6.23 12.46 4.60
N ASN A 145 6.38 13.20 5.68
CA ASN A 145 7.68 13.76 6.05
C ASN A 145 8.67 12.65 6.45
N LYS A 146 9.90 12.77 5.98
CA LYS A 146 11.00 11.89 6.35
C LYS A 146 11.29 12.02 7.84
N PRO A 147 11.51 10.92 8.56
CA PRO A 147 11.94 11.00 9.94
C PRO A 147 13.32 11.64 10.03
N GLU A 148 13.60 12.30 11.15
CA GLU A 148 14.89 12.95 11.38
C GLU A 148 16.07 11.96 11.42
N THR A 149 15.81 10.75 11.89
CA THR A 149 16.80 9.67 11.95
C THR A 149 16.62 8.72 10.78
N ARG A 150 17.69 8.52 9.98
CA ARG A 150 17.74 7.52 8.91
C ARG A 150 17.90 6.10 9.50
N GLN A 151 16.85 5.55 10.06
CA GLN A 151 16.77 4.12 10.40
C GLN A 151 15.92 3.41 9.35
N GLU A 152 16.18 2.14 9.11
CA GLU A 152 15.32 1.31 8.27
C GLU A 152 13.90 1.34 8.84
N MET A 153 12.98 1.87 8.07
CA MET A 153 11.58 2.03 8.45
C MET A 153 10.76 0.90 7.85
N GLN A 154 10.03 0.19 8.69
CA GLN A 154 9.06 -0.81 8.22
C GLN A 154 7.71 -0.16 7.99
N ILE A 155 7.11 -0.37 6.81
CA ILE A 155 5.79 0.17 6.49
C ILE A 155 4.80 -0.97 6.31
N PHE A 156 3.74 -0.92 7.11
CA PHE A 156 2.60 -1.83 7.06
C PHE A 156 1.42 -1.17 6.37
N PHE A 157 0.76 -1.90 5.49
CA PHE A 157 -0.44 -1.46 4.79
C PHE A 157 -1.65 -2.16 5.41
N LEU A 158 -2.60 -1.39 5.92
CA LEU A 158 -3.78 -1.89 6.63
C LEU A 158 -5.07 -1.40 5.95
N GLU A 159 -5.83 -2.32 5.38
CA GLU A 159 -7.18 -2.03 4.89
C GLU A 159 -8.16 -1.99 6.07
N LYS A 160 -9.01 -0.97 6.12
CA LYS A 160 -10.00 -0.69 7.17
C LYS A 160 -11.42 -0.96 6.70
#